data_0f30c4f6b1aa38e783b1a448d5f08735
#
_entry.id   0f30c4f6b1aa38e783b1a448d5f08735
#
_cell.length_a   1.000
_cell.length_b   1.000
_cell.length_c   1.000
_cell.angle_alpha   90.00
_cell.angle_beta   90.00
_cell.angle_gamma   90.00
#
_symmetry.space_group_name_H-M   'P 1'
#
loop_
_entity.id
_entity.type
_entity.pdbx_description
1 polymer ?
#
loop_
_entity_poly.entity_id
_entity_poly.type
_entity_poly.pdbx_seq_one_letter_code
_entity_poly.pdbx_strand_id
1 'polypeptide(L)'
;MMLPVVKQYNSNIRAVGTKIPETIEFLKLYSQHFDISYVREKIVDDNVFNIGNLRTIKNLFATLKSRYAFDNEFYKVKNLTDIANSNLDIEIVKTIIFLYFAQYEYAVFDVMTECIFPLKQNKFNKVNGSTILSFFEEKKDEHPEYCLWSKNSREIFASMMLTSARDFGFLEKKNNK
;
A
#
# COMPACT_ATOMS: atom_id res chain seq x y z
N MET A 1 3.30 -27.63 1.15
CA MET A 1 3.12 -27.30 -0.27
C MET A 1 2.38 -25.99 -0.33
N MET A 2 3.08 -24.86 -0.56
CA MET A 2 2.45 -23.56 -0.70
C MET A 2 1.63 -23.55 -1.97
N LEU A 3 0.35 -23.24 -1.85
CA LEU A 3 -0.42 -22.83 -3.03
C LEU A 3 0.24 -21.54 -3.55
N PRO A 4 0.57 -21.44 -4.83
CA PRO A 4 1.06 -20.18 -5.36
C PRO A 4 -0.02 -19.14 -5.11
N VAL A 5 0.30 -18.10 -4.32
CA VAL A 5 -0.52 -16.89 -4.28
C VAL A 5 -0.63 -16.45 -5.72
N VAL A 6 -1.83 -16.43 -6.26
CA VAL A 6 -2.06 -15.92 -7.63
C VAL A 6 -1.66 -14.45 -7.59
N LYS A 7 -0.47 -14.20 -8.09
CA LYS A 7 0.16 -12.88 -8.09
C LYS A 7 -0.45 -12.04 -9.21
N GLN A 8 -1.69 -11.60 -9.00
CA GLN A 8 -2.43 -10.82 -9.99
C GLN A 8 -2.34 -9.33 -9.65
N TYR A 9 -2.06 -8.52 -10.65
CA TYR A 9 -2.11 -7.08 -10.49
C TYR A 9 -3.55 -6.60 -10.32
N ASN A 10 -3.74 -5.77 -9.31
CA ASN A 10 -5.00 -5.07 -9.10
C ASN A 10 -4.76 -3.55 -9.11
N SER A 11 -5.81 -2.79 -9.34
CA SER A 11 -5.73 -1.33 -9.35
C SER A 11 -6.26 -0.67 -8.06
N ASN A 12 -6.39 -1.42 -6.97
CA ASN A 12 -7.02 -0.96 -5.72
C ASN A 12 -6.28 0.21 -5.08
N ILE A 13 -4.95 0.27 -5.25
CA ILE A 13 -4.13 1.39 -4.75
C ILE A 13 -4.63 2.76 -5.26
N ARG A 14 -5.28 2.81 -6.42
CA ARG A 14 -5.85 4.04 -6.99
C ARG A 14 -6.94 4.64 -6.12
N ALA A 15 -7.68 3.82 -5.40
CA ALA A 15 -8.80 4.27 -4.59
C ALA A 15 -8.37 4.90 -3.26
N VAL A 16 -7.33 4.37 -2.63
CA VAL A 16 -6.98 4.73 -1.24
C VAL A 16 -5.52 5.16 -1.08
N GLY A 17 -4.60 4.70 -1.94
CA GLY A 17 -3.16 4.95 -1.77
C GLY A 17 -2.58 4.23 -0.56
N THR A 18 -1.47 4.74 -0.03
CA THR A 18 -0.73 4.14 1.10
C THR A 18 -1.37 4.41 2.44
N LYS A 19 -1.81 5.65 2.67
CA LYS A 19 -2.51 6.07 3.89
C LYS A 19 -1.81 5.64 5.19
N ILE A 20 -0.50 5.93 5.29
CA ILE A 20 0.34 5.47 6.42
C ILE A 20 -0.17 5.98 7.77
N PRO A 21 -0.49 7.29 7.97
CA PRO A 21 -1.03 7.76 9.24
C PRO A 21 -2.33 7.06 9.63
N GLU A 22 -3.26 6.93 8.67
CA GLU A 22 -4.55 6.27 8.89
C GLU A 22 -4.37 4.76 9.12
N THR A 23 -3.35 4.14 8.51
CA THR A 23 -3.00 2.74 8.76
C THR A 23 -2.52 2.55 10.21
N ILE A 24 -1.63 3.39 10.70
CA ILE A 24 -1.12 3.32 12.07
C ILE A 24 -2.28 3.49 13.07
N GLU A 25 -3.15 4.45 12.85
CA GLU A 25 -4.31 4.67 13.72
C GLU A 25 -5.30 3.50 13.67
N PHE A 26 -5.58 2.95 12.48
CA PHE A 26 -6.38 1.73 12.34
C PHE A 26 -5.82 0.57 13.17
N LEU A 27 -4.51 0.34 13.10
CA LEU A 27 -3.83 -0.72 13.85
C LEU A 27 -3.87 -0.50 15.37
N LYS A 28 -3.74 0.75 15.82
CA LYS A 28 -3.88 1.13 17.24
C LYS A 28 -5.30 0.87 17.75
N LEU A 29 -6.32 1.27 16.99
CA LEU A 29 -7.71 0.98 17.32
C LEU A 29 -7.97 -0.54 17.35
N TYR A 30 -7.46 -1.27 16.36
CA TYR A 30 -7.65 -2.71 16.29
C TYR A 30 -6.99 -3.45 17.46
N SER A 31 -5.84 -2.98 17.94
CA SER A 31 -5.14 -3.57 19.08
C SER A 31 -5.90 -3.52 20.40
N GLN A 32 -6.86 -2.60 20.54
CA GLN A 32 -7.59 -2.42 21.81
C GLN A 32 -8.48 -3.61 22.15
N HIS A 33 -9.12 -4.18 21.14
CA HIS A 33 -10.09 -5.26 21.32
C HIS A 33 -9.92 -6.44 20.36
N PHE A 34 -9.08 -6.31 19.33
CA PHE A 34 -8.99 -7.23 18.19
C PHE A 34 -10.37 -7.50 17.54
N ASP A 35 -11.25 -6.48 17.59
CA ASP A 35 -12.61 -6.51 17.05
C ASP A 35 -12.74 -5.50 15.89
N ILE A 36 -13.00 -6.03 14.71
CA ILE A 36 -13.17 -5.22 13.50
C ILE A 36 -14.45 -4.38 13.51
N SER A 37 -15.47 -4.81 14.28
CA SER A 37 -16.73 -4.08 14.42
C SER A 37 -16.50 -2.82 15.24
N TYR A 38 -15.72 -2.91 16.31
CA TYR A 38 -15.28 -1.75 17.09
C TYR A 38 -14.49 -0.74 16.24
N VAL A 39 -13.53 -1.24 15.45
CA VAL A 39 -12.73 -0.37 14.56
C VAL A 39 -13.60 0.31 13.51
N ARG A 40 -14.59 -0.43 12.96
CA ARG A 40 -15.54 0.14 12.01
C ARG A 40 -16.34 1.28 12.64
N GLU A 41 -16.89 1.08 13.84
CA GLU A 41 -17.61 2.11 14.58
C GLU A 41 -16.74 3.38 14.72
N LYS A 42 -15.51 3.25 15.22
CA LYS A 42 -14.59 4.38 15.41
C LYS A 42 -14.27 5.12 14.10
N ILE A 43 -13.97 4.36 13.03
CA ILE A 43 -13.56 4.98 11.75
C ILE A 43 -14.77 5.52 10.98
N VAL A 44 -15.86 4.74 10.86
CA VAL A 44 -16.95 5.07 9.94
C VAL A 44 -18.04 5.88 10.63
N ASP A 45 -18.42 5.52 11.85
CA ASP A 45 -19.56 6.12 12.53
C ASP A 45 -19.09 7.33 13.40
N ASP A 46 -18.00 7.21 14.16
CA ASP A 46 -17.38 8.30 14.92
C ASP A 46 -16.49 9.22 14.05
N ASN A 47 -16.10 8.76 12.86
CA ASN A 47 -15.28 9.52 11.91
C ASN A 47 -13.98 10.09 12.48
N VAL A 48 -13.21 9.28 13.19
CA VAL A 48 -11.95 9.69 13.84
C VAL A 48 -10.91 10.29 12.87
N PHE A 49 -11.02 10.03 11.57
CA PHE A 49 -10.17 10.62 10.54
C PHE A 49 -10.68 11.97 10.03
N ASN A 50 -11.82 12.43 10.50
CA ASN A 50 -12.44 13.69 10.09
C ASN A 50 -12.59 13.85 8.57
N ILE A 51 -13.04 12.78 7.89
CA ILE A 51 -13.24 12.74 6.45
C ILE A 51 -14.69 13.17 6.13
N GLY A 52 -14.87 14.25 5.36
CA GLY A 52 -16.18 14.83 5.08
C GLY A 52 -17.11 13.99 4.20
N ASN A 53 -16.64 12.91 3.57
CA ASN A 53 -17.43 12.09 2.66
C ASN A 53 -17.55 10.65 3.18
N LEU A 54 -18.80 10.23 3.47
CA LEU A 54 -19.10 8.90 4.01
C LEU A 54 -18.66 7.74 3.09
N ARG A 55 -18.74 7.91 1.78
CA ARG A 55 -18.30 6.88 0.83
C ARG A 55 -16.77 6.72 0.90
N THR A 56 -16.05 7.84 1.00
CA THR A 56 -14.58 7.83 1.10
C THR A 56 -14.13 7.13 2.37
N ILE A 57 -14.75 7.42 3.53
CA ILE A 57 -14.36 6.78 4.79
C ILE A 57 -14.70 5.28 4.82
N LYS A 58 -15.85 4.87 4.24
CA LYS A 58 -16.20 3.45 4.10
C LYS A 58 -15.20 2.71 3.20
N ASN A 59 -14.80 3.31 2.09
CA ASN A 59 -13.80 2.74 1.19
C ASN A 59 -12.41 2.64 1.87
N LEU A 60 -12.03 3.67 2.62
CA LEU A 60 -10.79 3.66 3.41
C LEU A 60 -10.81 2.52 4.43
N PHE A 61 -11.85 2.41 5.25
CA PHE A 61 -11.99 1.34 6.22
C PHE A 61 -11.92 -0.06 5.57
N ALA A 62 -12.68 -0.27 4.48
CA ALA A 62 -12.69 -1.54 3.77
C ALA A 62 -11.29 -1.91 3.26
N THR A 63 -10.56 -0.94 2.74
CA THR A 63 -9.20 -1.13 2.23
C THR A 63 -8.22 -1.43 3.37
N LEU A 64 -8.24 -0.67 4.47
CA LEU A 64 -7.36 -0.91 5.62
C LEU A 64 -7.63 -2.28 6.24
N LYS A 65 -8.91 -2.66 6.41
CA LYS A 65 -9.30 -3.99 6.86
C LYS A 65 -8.71 -5.08 5.97
N SER A 66 -8.88 -4.97 4.66
CA SER A 66 -8.40 -5.99 3.71
C SER A 66 -6.89 -6.11 3.67
N ARG A 67 -6.17 -4.99 3.84
CA ARG A 67 -4.70 -4.98 3.79
C ARG A 67 -4.06 -5.48 5.08
N TYR A 68 -4.66 -5.22 6.24
CA TYR A 68 -3.95 -5.33 7.51
C TYR A 68 -4.66 -6.14 8.59
N ALA A 69 -5.95 -6.40 8.51
CA ALA A 69 -6.69 -7.13 9.53
C ALA A 69 -6.86 -8.62 9.20
N PHE A 70 -5.74 -9.31 8.90
CA PHE A 70 -5.75 -10.73 8.63
C PHE A 70 -4.45 -11.40 9.11
N ASP A 71 -4.59 -12.65 9.50
CA ASP A 71 -3.46 -13.54 9.75
C ASP A 71 -3.20 -14.40 8.53
N ASN A 72 -1.94 -14.65 8.24
CA ASN A 72 -1.53 -15.69 7.32
C ASN A 72 -0.35 -16.50 7.90
N GLU A 73 0.23 -17.39 7.12
CA GLU A 73 1.31 -18.28 7.57
C GLU A 73 2.54 -17.50 8.07
N PHE A 74 2.86 -16.36 7.42
CA PHE A 74 4.07 -15.57 7.71
C PHE A 74 3.80 -14.36 8.60
N TYR A 75 2.58 -13.82 8.56
CA TYR A 75 2.26 -12.55 9.17
C TYR A 75 1.09 -12.67 10.11
N LYS A 76 1.31 -12.21 11.33
CA LYS A 76 0.28 -12.11 12.36
C LYS A 76 -0.08 -10.65 12.56
N VAL A 77 -1.36 -10.33 12.49
CA VAL A 77 -1.87 -8.97 12.71
C VAL A 77 -1.44 -8.42 14.07
N LYS A 78 -1.34 -9.29 15.09
CA LYS A 78 -0.85 -8.92 16.40
C LYS A 78 0.56 -8.30 16.35
N ASN A 79 1.49 -8.87 15.58
CA ASN A 79 2.84 -8.31 15.45
C ASN A 79 2.79 -6.91 14.83
N LEU A 80 1.92 -6.69 13.85
CA LEU A 80 1.78 -5.39 13.20
C LEU A 80 1.15 -4.36 14.15
N THR A 81 0.16 -4.75 14.96
CA THR A 81 -0.41 -3.87 15.98
C THR A 81 0.59 -3.54 17.09
N ASP A 82 1.41 -4.49 17.53
CA ASP A 82 2.46 -4.26 18.52
C ASP A 82 3.48 -3.21 18.00
N ILE A 83 3.85 -3.31 16.72
CA ILE A 83 4.74 -2.34 16.07
C ILE A 83 4.09 -0.96 15.93
N ALA A 84 2.82 -0.88 15.55
CA ALA A 84 2.10 0.39 15.47
C ALA A 84 1.96 1.10 16.82
N ASN A 85 2.00 0.37 17.94
CA ASN A 85 1.96 0.90 19.31
C ASN A 85 3.35 1.08 19.93
N SER A 86 4.42 0.70 19.24
CA SER A 86 5.78 0.82 19.75
C SER A 86 6.32 2.25 19.67
N ASN A 87 7.42 2.49 20.38
CA ASN A 87 8.19 3.74 20.28
C ASN A 87 9.32 3.63 19.23
N LEU A 88 9.18 2.74 18.24
CA LEU A 88 10.14 2.61 17.16
C LEU A 88 10.14 3.85 16.28
N ASP A 89 11.29 4.08 15.64
CA ASP A 89 11.39 5.11 14.61
C ASP A 89 10.35 4.90 13.52
N ILE A 90 9.73 6.00 13.08
CA ILE A 90 8.65 5.96 12.09
C ILE A 90 9.07 5.31 10.76
N GLU A 91 10.34 5.40 10.38
CA GLU A 91 10.84 4.77 9.15
C GLU A 91 10.91 3.24 9.30
N ILE A 92 11.18 2.73 10.51
CA ILE A 92 11.09 1.30 10.82
C ILE A 92 9.63 0.83 10.74
N VAL A 93 8.71 1.57 11.37
CA VAL A 93 7.27 1.27 11.31
C VAL A 93 6.77 1.24 9.87
N LYS A 94 7.12 2.23 9.05
CA LYS A 94 6.78 2.27 7.63
C LYS A 94 7.32 1.07 6.86
N THR A 95 8.57 0.68 7.11
CA THR A 95 9.19 -0.48 6.46
C THR A 95 8.40 -1.76 6.73
N ILE A 96 7.96 -1.95 7.96
CA ILE A 96 7.18 -3.13 8.33
C ILE A 96 5.76 -3.06 7.73
N ILE A 97 5.09 -1.90 7.79
CA ILE A 97 3.80 -1.68 7.12
C ILE A 97 3.93 -1.98 5.62
N PHE A 98 5.03 -1.59 4.98
CA PHE A 98 5.28 -1.88 3.56
C PHE A 98 5.26 -3.37 3.26
N LEU A 99 5.82 -4.23 4.11
CA LEU A 99 5.83 -5.68 3.88
C LEU A 99 4.40 -6.26 3.80
N TYR A 100 3.50 -5.80 4.66
CA TYR A 100 2.08 -6.19 4.62
C TYR A 100 1.37 -5.58 3.41
N PHE A 101 1.62 -4.30 3.14
CA PHE A 101 1.06 -3.59 2.01
C PHE A 101 1.43 -4.26 0.68
N ALA A 102 2.69 -4.59 0.48
CA ALA A 102 3.21 -5.20 -0.73
C ALA A 102 2.70 -6.62 -0.97
N GLN A 103 2.36 -7.36 0.09
CA GLN A 103 1.71 -8.66 -0.05
C GLN A 103 0.29 -8.56 -0.62
N TYR A 104 -0.45 -7.53 -0.19
CA TYR A 104 -1.79 -7.30 -0.67
C TYR A 104 -1.79 -6.63 -2.06
N GLU A 105 -0.87 -5.69 -2.27
CA GLU A 105 -0.72 -4.92 -3.51
C GLU A 105 0.49 -5.45 -4.30
N TYR A 106 0.35 -6.60 -4.92
CA TYR A 106 1.47 -7.30 -5.55
C TYR A 106 2.22 -6.43 -6.59
N ALA A 107 1.49 -5.64 -7.40
CA ALA A 107 2.11 -4.71 -8.34
C ALA A 107 3.04 -3.67 -7.66
N VAL A 108 2.77 -3.31 -6.41
CA VAL A 108 3.66 -2.44 -5.63
C VAL A 108 4.95 -3.17 -5.30
N PHE A 109 4.85 -4.43 -4.88
CA PHE A 109 6.03 -5.25 -4.60
C PHE A 109 6.95 -5.30 -5.83
N ASP A 110 6.43 -5.67 -6.99
CA ASP A 110 7.22 -5.79 -8.22
C ASP A 110 7.85 -4.46 -8.64
N VAL A 111 7.09 -3.36 -8.60
CA VAL A 111 7.65 -2.04 -8.91
C VAL A 111 8.78 -1.65 -7.96
N MET A 112 8.64 -1.93 -6.65
CA MET A 112 9.68 -1.56 -5.70
C MET A 112 10.93 -2.42 -5.86
N THR A 113 10.77 -3.74 -6.06
CA THR A 113 11.88 -4.70 -6.09
C THR A 113 12.53 -4.84 -7.45
N GLU A 114 11.76 -4.81 -8.54
CA GLU A 114 12.25 -5.10 -9.88
C GLU A 114 12.45 -3.85 -10.75
N CYS A 115 11.80 -2.73 -10.41
CA CYS A 115 11.97 -1.47 -11.14
C CYS A 115 12.79 -0.45 -10.34
N ILE A 116 12.28 -0.01 -9.19
CA ILE A 116 12.86 1.15 -8.46
C ILE A 116 14.19 0.79 -7.80
N PHE A 117 14.26 -0.34 -7.10
CA PHE A 117 15.47 -0.73 -6.36
C PHE A 117 16.68 -0.95 -7.29
N PRO A 118 16.59 -1.69 -8.43
CA PRO A 118 17.69 -1.82 -9.38
C PRO A 118 18.14 -0.48 -9.98
N LEU A 119 17.20 0.41 -10.30
CA LEU A 119 17.54 1.75 -10.80
C LEU A 119 18.32 2.57 -9.78
N LYS A 120 17.94 2.51 -8.49
CA LYS A 120 18.69 3.17 -7.42
C LYS A 120 20.11 2.62 -7.26
N GLN A 121 20.26 1.28 -7.29
CA GLN A 121 21.59 0.65 -7.22
C GLN A 121 22.51 1.13 -8.35
N ASN A 122 21.97 1.31 -9.54
CA ASN A 122 22.70 1.79 -10.72
C ASN A 122 22.84 3.32 -10.77
N LYS A 123 22.52 4.04 -9.68
CA LYS A 123 22.62 5.52 -9.57
C LYS A 123 21.73 6.27 -10.58
N PHE A 124 20.72 5.66 -11.14
CA PHE A 124 19.73 6.36 -11.94
C PHE A 124 18.83 7.21 -11.03
N ASN A 125 19.01 8.52 -11.10
CA ASN A 125 18.38 9.47 -10.17
C ASN A 125 16.96 9.89 -10.55
N LYS A 126 16.43 9.44 -11.70
CA LYS A 126 15.11 9.89 -12.17
C LYS A 126 14.19 8.72 -12.47
N VAL A 127 13.43 8.30 -11.48
CA VAL A 127 12.25 7.45 -11.68
C VAL A 127 11.02 8.36 -11.83
N ASN A 128 10.31 8.21 -12.93
CA ASN A 128 9.11 8.99 -13.25
C ASN A 128 7.96 8.11 -13.73
N GLY A 129 6.81 8.69 -14.08
CA GLY A 129 5.63 7.95 -14.53
C GLY A 129 5.89 7.09 -15.78
N SER A 130 6.69 7.59 -16.74
CA SER A 130 7.01 6.81 -17.94
C SER A 130 7.88 5.61 -17.62
N THR A 131 8.80 5.71 -16.66
CA THR A 131 9.60 4.58 -16.16
C THR A 131 8.70 3.45 -15.65
N ILE A 132 7.70 3.80 -14.84
CA ILE A 132 6.75 2.82 -14.28
C ILE A 132 5.86 2.23 -15.39
N LEU A 133 5.39 3.06 -16.33
CA LEU A 133 4.58 2.58 -17.45
C LEU A 133 5.37 1.61 -18.35
N SER A 134 6.63 1.91 -18.67
CA SER A 134 7.50 1.00 -19.44
C SER A 134 7.70 -0.33 -18.73
N PHE A 135 7.96 -0.31 -17.42
CA PHE A 135 8.07 -1.54 -16.63
C PHE A 135 6.82 -2.42 -16.74
N PHE A 136 5.62 -1.85 -16.64
CA PHE A 136 4.39 -2.63 -16.79
C PHE A 136 4.13 -3.11 -18.23
N GLU A 137 4.54 -2.35 -19.24
CA GLU A 137 4.47 -2.82 -20.63
C GLU A 137 5.42 -4.02 -20.88
N GLU A 138 6.57 -4.07 -20.21
CA GLU A 138 7.47 -5.22 -20.27
C GLU A 138 6.88 -6.44 -19.54
N LYS A 139 6.11 -6.22 -18.47
CA LYS A 139 5.48 -7.28 -17.66
C LYS A 139 4.11 -7.74 -18.16
N LYS A 140 3.58 -7.19 -19.24
CA LYS A 140 2.19 -7.44 -19.70
C LYS A 140 1.89 -8.89 -20.07
N ASP A 141 2.89 -9.65 -20.50
CA ASP A 141 2.71 -11.07 -20.85
C ASP A 141 2.62 -11.96 -19.60
N GLU A 142 3.29 -11.54 -18.50
CA GLU A 142 3.18 -12.17 -17.19
C GLU A 142 1.91 -11.75 -16.45
N HIS A 143 1.42 -10.51 -16.71
CA HIS A 143 0.28 -9.86 -16.06
C HIS A 143 -0.72 -9.30 -17.09
N PRO A 144 -1.45 -10.18 -17.82
CA PRO A 144 -2.35 -9.76 -18.89
C PRO A 144 -3.51 -8.88 -18.41
N GLU A 145 -3.86 -8.91 -17.13
CA GLU A 145 -4.86 -8.03 -16.51
C GLU A 145 -4.49 -6.54 -16.65
N TYR A 146 -3.21 -6.19 -16.73
CA TYR A 146 -2.76 -4.83 -17.00
C TYR A 146 -3.26 -4.32 -18.36
N CYS A 147 -3.35 -5.18 -19.35
CA CYS A 147 -3.84 -4.82 -20.69
C CYS A 147 -5.32 -4.42 -20.70
N LEU A 148 -6.10 -4.85 -19.70
CA LEU A 148 -7.51 -4.50 -19.55
C LEU A 148 -7.73 -3.08 -19.01
N TRP A 149 -6.67 -2.44 -18.50
CA TRP A 149 -6.79 -1.10 -17.94
C TRP A 149 -6.74 -0.04 -19.05
N SER A 150 -7.61 0.97 -18.95
CA SER A 150 -7.56 2.13 -19.84
C SER A 150 -6.25 2.89 -19.68
N LYS A 151 -5.84 3.64 -20.70
CA LYS A 151 -4.66 4.51 -20.66
C LYS A 151 -4.64 5.41 -19.42
N ASN A 152 -5.76 6.11 -19.15
CA ASN A 152 -5.88 6.96 -17.97
C ASN A 152 -5.73 6.18 -16.66
N SER A 153 -6.25 4.94 -16.61
CA SER A 153 -6.08 4.08 -15.44
C SER A 153 -4.62 3.72 -15.19
N ARG A 154 -3.86 3.41 -16.23
CA ARG A 154 -2.43 3.12 -16.15
C ARG A 154 -1.62 4.32 -15.71
N GLU A 155 -1.91 5.52 -16.22
CA GLU A 155 -1.25 6.77 -15.83
C GLU A 155 -1.49 7.12 -14.35
N ILE A 156 -2.74 7.02 -13.88
CA ILE A 156 -3.07 7.21 -12.46
C ILE A 156 -2.34 6.17 -11.61
N PHE A 157 -2.34 4.92 -12.03
CA PHE A 157 -1.67 3.84 -11.32
C PHE A 157 -0.16 4.09 -11.21
N ALA A 158 0.51 4.47 -12.30
CA ALA A 158 1.92 4.83 -12.29
C ALA A 158 2.22 5.99 -11.34
N SER A 159 1.36 7.01 -11.32
CA SER A 159 1.47 8.12 -10.36
C SER A 159 1.34 7.67 -8.91
N MET A 160 0.41 6.74 -8.62
CA MET A 160 0.24 6.17 -7.29
C MET A 160 1.43 5.31 -6.86
N MET A 161 2.06 4.56 -7.79
CA MET A 161 3.30 3.83 -7.51
C MET A 161 4.43 4.76 -7.08
N LEU A 162 4.62 5.88 -7.78
CA LEU A 162 5.63 6.88 -7.40
C LEU A 162 5.33 7.53 -6.04
N THR A 163 4.06 7.78 -5.76
CA THR A 163 3.64 8.30 -4.44
C THR A 163 3.94 7.29 -3.35
N SER A 164 3.57 6.03 -3.56
CA SER A 164 3.86 4.94 -2.61
C SER A 164 5.36 4.76 -2.37
N ALA A 165 6.16 4.84 -3.44
CA ALA A 165 7.62 4.75 -3.33
C ALA A 165 8.21 5.88 -2.46
N ARG A 166 7.63 7.09 -2.51
CA ARG A 166 8.04 8.21 -1.65
C ARG A 166 7.55 8.06 -0.22
N ASP A 167 6.32 7.61 -0.04
CA ASP A 167 5.72 7.43 1.28
C ASP A 167 6.46 6.38 2.11
N PHE A 168 6.91 5.30 1.46
CA PHE A 168 7.70 4.25 2.08
C PHE A 168 9.23 4.50 2.04
N GLY A 169 9.69 5.65 1.55
CA GLY A 169 11.10 6.03 1.56
C GLY A 169 11.99 5.40 0.47
N PHE A 170 11.40 4.71 -0.52
CA PHE A 170 12.16 4.19 -1.67
C PHE A 170 12.63 5.30 -2.62
N LEU A 171 11.89 6.40 -2.70
CA LEU A 171 12.24 7.59 -3.45
C LEU A 171 12.23 8.83 -2.56
N GLU A 172 13.06 9.81 -2.89
CA GLU A 172 13.04 11.10 -2.20
C GLU A 172 11.70 11.82 -2.40
N LYS A 173 11.26 12.52 -1.36
CA LYS A 173 10.09 13.39 -1.47
C LYS A 173 10.40 14.51 -2.47
N LYS A 174 9.42 14.81 -3.35
CA LYS A 174 9.53 16.03 -4.16
C LYS A 174 9.60 17.23 -3.22
N ASN A 175 10.73 17.91 -3.18
CA ASN A 175 10.77 19.26 -2.59
C ASN A 175 9.94 20.17 -3.52
N ASN A 176 8.75 20.53 -3.11
CA ASN A 176 8.03 21.64 -3.73
C ASN A 176 8.81 22.92 -3.39
N LYS A 177 9.67 23.35 -4.32
CA LYS A 177 10.20 24.71 -4.33
C LYS A 177 9.17 25.63 -4.96
#